data_bf370128afa2bfa8b8ba6464bb9377a1
#
_entry.id   bf370128afa2bfa8b8ba6464bb9377a1
#
_cell.length_a   1.000
_cell.length_b   1.000
_cell.length_c   1.000
_cell.angle_alpha   90.00
_cell.angle_beta   90.00
_cell.angle_gamma   90.00
#
_symmetry.space_group_name_H-M   'P 1'
#
loop_
_entity.id
_entity.type
_entity.pdbx_description
1 polymer ?
#
loop_
_entity_poly.entity_id
_entity_poly.type
_entity_poly.pdbx_seq_one_letter_code
_entity_poly.pdbx_strand_id
1 'polypeptide(L)'
;MPMVGVGGVSSLPEYRYGGAVRQIFQTALRWMWDRGTVFSSLYPFSHIYYRKFGYELCQLSTQYQIPVESLSNFRCTCQVRMFQPGQDLTPFKTVYNAHLAQYNLSIQREDHHWEALLGKDPYKQRLYAYLLEDGSGPLAYVVLAAEDTDSFSKIGNVKELAFVRPEGLYQVLGLLYRLNAQYATFRLVLPSDVPLYSLLNESYDLSSNFYEQPMARVIHVEKALEKKAPQEGTSYTLGVKDDFLPENNGVFQVANRQGTVSVTKLPDLEAFQADLALDVQVLTQLLLGFLSVDEALYKPGVVLSSNGKTLRSAFPKRTVFLTEHF
;
A
#
# COMPACT_ATOMS: atom_id res chain seq x y z
N MET A 1 7.15 11.10 3.14
CA MET A 1 7.27 11.93 1.91
C MET A 1 5.91 12.54 1.58
N PRO A 2 5.83 13.79 1.06
CA PRO A 2 4.56 14.38 0.65
C PRO A 2 3.90 13.56 -0.46
N MET A 3 2.63 13.21 -0.26
CA MET A 3 1.82 12.43 -1.20
C MET A 3 0.45 13.11 -1.36
N VAL A 4 -0.14 13.00 -2.56
CA VAL A 4 -1.50 13.50 -2.85
C VAL A 4 -2.34 12.33 -3.37
N GLY A 5 -3.48 12.08 -2.71
CA GLY A 5 -4.50 11.15 -3.19
C GLY A 5 -5.38 11.82 -4.25
N VAL A 6 -5.75 11.07 -5.27
CA VAL A 6 -6.70 11.50 -6.31
C VAL A 6 -7.97 10.67 -6.19
N GLY A 7 -9.06 11.31 -5.82
CA GLY A 7 -10.39 10.69 -5.67
C GLY A 7 -11.46 11.39 -6.51
N GLY A 8 -12.60 10.72 -6.70
CA GLY A 8 -13.80 11.31 -7.31
C GLY A 8 -13.68 11.68 -8.80
N VAL A 9 -12.79 11.04 -9.56
CA VAL A 9 -12.62 11.33 -10.99
C VAL A 9 -13.85 10.85 -11.76
N SER A 10 -14.63 11.79 -12.27
CA SER A 10 -15.87 11.52 -13.02
C SER A 10 -16.06 12.48 -14.19
N SER A 11 -16.90 12.11 -15.13
CA SER A 11 -17.31 12.94 -16.26
C SER A 11 -18.74 12.59 -16.64
N LEU A 12 -19.58 13.62 -16.80
CA LEU A 12 -20.94 13.42 -17.30
C LEU A 12 -20.90 12.78 -18.69
N PRO A 13 -21.87 11.90 -19.01
CA PRO A 13 -21.85 11.16 -20.29
C PRO A 13 -21.73 12.05 -21.52
N GLU A 14 -22.40 13.19 -21.54
CA GLU A 14 -22.42 14.15 -22.64
C GLU A 14 -21.09 14.87 -22.86
N TYR A 15 -20.19 14.88 -21.88
CA TYR A 15 -18.85 15.50 -21.96
C TYR A 15 -17.72 14.47 -22.06
N ARG A 16 -18.05 13.19 -22.22
CA ARG A 16 -17.03 12.14 -22.41
C ARG A 16 -16.35 12.29 -23.79
N TYR A 17 -15.16 11.75 -23.89
CA TYR A 17 -14.30 11.77 -25.08
C TYR A 17 -13.79 13.16 -25.52
N GLY A 18 -14.18 14.26 -24.83
CA GLY A 18 -13.69 15.62 -25.10
C GLY A 18 -12.31 15.95 -24.50
N GLY A 19 -11.64 15.00 -23.85
CA GLY A 19 -10.30 15.21 -23.29
C GLY A 19 -10.26 15.95 -21.95
N ALA A 20 -11.42 16.32 -21.35
CA ALA A 20 -11.49 17.09 -20.11
C ALA A 20 -10.69 16.46 -18.96
N VAL A 21 -10.84 15.15 -18.73
CA VAL A 21 -10.07 14.45 -17.67
C VAL A 21 -8.57 14.51 -17.92
N ARG A 22 -8.13 14.43 -19.17
CA ARG A 22 -6.71 14.59 -19.50
C ARG A 22 -6.19 15.98 -19.12
N GLN A 23 -6.96 17.04 -19.39
CA GLN A 23 -6.61 18.42 -19.00
C GLN A 23 -6.58 18.58 -17.48
N ILE A 24 -7.54 17.99 -16.75
CA ILE A 24 -7.54 17.98 -15.30
C ILE A 24 -6.25 17.32 -14.77
N PHE A 25 -5.87 16.14 -15.28
CA PHE A 25 -4.63 15.48 -14.87
C PHE A 25 -3.38 16.29 -15.24
N GLN A 26 -3.33 16.94 -16.39
CA GLN A 26 -2.22 17.84 -16.75
C GLN A 26 -2.07 18.97 -15.74
N THR A 27 -3.16 19.64 -15.39
CA THR A 27 -3.17 20.72 -14.40
C THR A 27 -2.83 20.22 -13.01
N ALA A 28 -3.45 19.11 -12.57
CA ALA A 28 -3.25 18.57 -11.23
C ALA A 28 -1.82 18.06 -11.01
N LEU A 29 -1.26 17.32 -11.97
CA LEU A 29 0.10 16.80 -11.84
C LEU A 29 1.14 17.93 -11.88
N ARG A 30 0.91 18.97 -12.68
CA ARG A 30 1.75 20.16 -12.68
C ARG A 30 1.67 20.90 -11.35
N TRP A 31 0.47 21.09 -10.81
CA TRP A 31 0.25 21.67 -9.50
C TRP A 31 0.95 20.89 -8.37
N MET A 32 0.93 19.55 -8.44
CA MET A 32 1.65 18.68 -7.51
C MET A 32 3.16 18.85 -7.64
N TRP A 33 3.67 18.91 -8.88
CA TRP A 33 5.09 19.15 -9.16
C TRP A 33 5.56 20.45 -8.55
N ASP A 34 4.87 21.56 -8.84
CA ASP A 34 5.23 22.90 -8.39
C ASP A 34 5.27 23.02 -6.85
N ARG A 35 4.51 22.18 -6.15
CA ARG A 35 4.49 22.05 -4.68
C ARG A 35 5.51 21.06 -4.12
N GLY A 36 6.26 20.41 -4.97
CA GLY A 36 7.24 19.43 -4.55
C GLY A 36 6.64 18.15 -3.98
N THR A 37 5.41 17.81 -4.37
CA THR A 37 4.82 16.50 -4.08
C THR A 37 5.69 15.41 -4.67
N VAL A 38 5.98 14.37 -3.92
CA VAL A 38 6.86 13.28 -4.38
C VAL A 38 6.07 12.18 -5.06
N PHE A 39 4.94 11.79 -4.48
CA PHE A 39 4.07 10.73 -5.01
C PHE A 39 2.63 11.18 -5.11
N SER A 40 1.90 10.57 -6.03
CA SER A 40 0.44 10.59 -6.07
C SER A 40 -0.09 9.16 -6.13
N SER A 41 -1.26 8.92 -5.51
CA SER A 41 -1.92 7.63 -5.51
C SER A 41 -3.40 7.78 -5.79
N LEU A 42 -4.03 6.72 -6.33
CA LEU A 42 -5.47 6.64 -6.59
C LEU A 42 -5.95 5.19 -6.59
N TYR A 43 -7.26 5.02 -6.38
CA TYR A 43 -7.94 3.74 -6.57
C TYR A 43 -8.56 3.70 -7.96
N PRO A 44 -8.06 2.83 -8.87
CA PRO A 44 -8.47 2.87 -10.27
C PRO A 44 -9.80 2.13 -10.50
N PHE A 45 -10.68 2.70 -11.32
CA PHE A 45 -11.74 1.93 -11.97
C PHE A 45 -11.22 1.16 -13.21
N SER A 46 -10.06 1.57 -13.74
CA SER A 46 -9.39 0.94 -14.89
C SER A 46 -7.90 1.23 -14.88
N HIS A 47 -7.06 0.21 -14.79
CA HIS A 47 -5.61 0.34 -14.87
C HIS A 47 -5.15 0.95 -16.19
N ILE A 48 -5.70 0.48 -17.31
CA ILE A 48 -5.37 0.98 -18.68
C ILE A 48 -5.65 2.48 -18.78
N TYR A 49 -6.71 2.94 -18.15
CA TYR A 49 -7.07 4.36 -18.19
C TYR A 49 -6.03 5.23 -17.47
N TYR A 50 -5.63 4.86 -16.27
CA TYR A 50 -4.71 5.67 -15.45
C TYR A 50 -3.23 5.50 -15.86
N ARG A 51 -2.87 4.40 -16.52
CA ARG A 51 -1.55 4.26 -17.16
C ARG A 51 -1.25 5.38 -18.16
N LYS A 52 -2.26 5.92 -18.84
CA LYS A 52 -2.12 7.09 -19.74
C LYS A 52 -1.60 8.34 -19.05
N PHE A 53 -1.71 8.40 -17.73
CA PHE A 53 -1.22 9.51 -16.92
C PHE A 53 0.02 9.14 -16.09
N GLY A 54 0.67 8.03 -16.40
CA GLY A 54 1.89 7.57 -15.75
C GLY A 54 1.69 6.87 -14.41
N TYR A 55 0.46 6.54 -14.00
CA TYR A 55 0.20 5.70 -12.84
C TYR A 55 0.44 4.23 -13.15
N GLU A 56 0.85 3.46 -12.16
CA GLU A 56 0.99 2.01 -12.28
C GLU A 56 0.60 1.32 -10.99
N LEU A 57 0.18 0.06 -11.10
CA LEU A 57 -0.11 -0.81 -9.98
C LEU A 57 1.10 -0.87 -9.04
N CYS A 58 0.87 -0.65 -7.75
CA CYS A 58 1.95 -0.60 -6.77
C CYS A 58 1.70 -1.42 -5.51
N GLN A 59 0.57 -2.12 -5.43
CA GLN A 59 0.23 -2.99 -4.30
C GLN A 59 -0.50 -4.23 -4.78
N LEU A 60 -0.14 -5.37 -4.18
CA LEU A 60 -0.94 -6.59 -4.21
C LEU A 60 -1.28 -6.94 -2.77
N SER A 61 -2.56 -7.18 -2.52
CA SER A 61 -3.05 -7.73 -1.27
C SER A 61 -3.77 -9.03 -1.54
N THR A 62 -3.79 -9.91 -0.56
CA THR A 62 -4.56 -11.15 -0.65
C THR A 62 -5.85 -10.99 0.13
N GLN A 63 -6.98 -11.10 -0.55
CA GLN A 63 -8.28 -11.24 0.09
C GLN A 63 -8.53 -12.71 0.37
N TYR A 64 -8.75 -13.01 1.62
CA TYR A 64 -9.09 -14.35 2.10
C TYR A 64 -10.56 -14.44 2.47
N GLN A 65 -11.18 -15.56 2.13
CA GLN A 65 -12.48 -15.96 2.67
C GLN A 65 -12.27 -17.27 3.42
N ILE A 66 -12.50 -17.24 4.74
CA ILE A 66 -12.09 -18.29 5.67
C ILE A 66 -13.34 -18.84 6.34
N PRO A 67 -13.69 -20.11 6.18
CA PRO A 67 -14.66 -20.79 7.03
C PRO A 67 -14.19 -20.70 8.49
N VAL A 68 -15.07 -20.37 9.41
CA VAL A 68 -14.68 -20.15 10.82
C VAL A 68 -14.05 -21.41 11.44
N GLU A 69 -14.47 -22.60 11.02
CA GLU A 69 -13.93 -23.88 11.50
C GLU A 69 -12.44 -24.06 11.17
N SER A 70 -11.98 -23.48 10.06
CA SER A 70 -10.56 -23.50 9.69
C SER A 70 -9.68 -22.72 10.68
N LEU A 71 -10.28 -21.92 11.55
CA LEU A 71 -9.60 -21.18 12.63
C LEU A 71 -9.56 -21.92 13.97
N SER A 72 -10.07 -23.15 14.03
CA SER A 72 -10.24 -23.93 15.28
C SER A 72 -8.93 -24.23 16.03
N ASN A 73 -7.78 -24.17 15.36
CA ASN A 73 -6.46 -24.32 15.96
C ASN A 73 -5.94 -23.05 16.68
N PHE A 74 -6.52 -21.88 16.41
CA PHE A 74 -6.10 -20.65 17.05
C PHE A 74 -6.82 -20.42 18.37
N ARG A 75 -6.09 -19.85 19.33
CA ARG A 75 -6.62 -19.50 20.65
C ARG A 75 -6.29 -18.06 20.96
N CYS A 76 -7.29 -17.29 21.35
CA CYS A 76 -7.07 -15.95 21.88
C CYS A 76 -6.89 -16.02 23.40
N THR A 77 -5.70 -15.74 23.89
CA THR A 77 -5.36 -15.71 25.32
C THR A 77 -5.20 -14.28 25.85
N CYS A 78 -5.20 -13.30 24.94
CA CYS A 78 -5.13 -11.89 25.27
C CYS A 78 -6.39 -11.39 25.97
N GLN A 79 -6.25 -10.30 26.72
CA GLN A 79 -7.37 -9.48 27.11
C GLN A 79 -7.96 -8.81 25.84
N VAL A 80 -9.27 -8.95 25.68
CA VAL A 80 -9.99 -8.37 24.55
C VAL A 80 -10.95 -7.30 25.06
N ARG A 81 -10.91 -6.13 24.48
CA ARG A 81 -11.79 -5.02 24.82
C ARG A 81 -12.43 -4.46 23.54
N MET A 82 -13.77 -4.38 23.55
CA MET A 82 -14.50 -3.70 22.48
C MET A 82 -14.43 -2.18 22.70
N PHE A 83 -14.03 -1.46 21.66
CA PHE A 83 -13.96 0.00 21.69
C PHE A 83 -15.35 0.63 21.68
N GLN A 84 -15.51 1.68 22.47
CA GLN A 84 -16.68 2.55 22.48
C GLN A 84 -16.27 3.98 22.10
N PRO A 85 -17.08 4.72 21.33
CA PRO A 85 -16.81 6.12 21.00
C PRO A 85 -16.55 6.95 22.25
N GLY A 86 -15.55 7.82 22.19
CA GLY A 86 -15.11 8.64 23.35
C GLY A 86 -14.07 8.00 24.26
N GLN A 87 -13.72 6.74 24.05
CA GLN A 87 -12.59 6.13 24.75
C GLN A 87 -11.25 6.56 24.14
N ASP A 88 -10.16 6.35 24.90
CA ASP A 88 -8.80 6.65 24.42
C ASP A 88 -8.42 5.78 23.22
N LEU A 89 -8.03 6.44 22.12
CA LEU A 89 -7.57 5.84 20.87
C LEU A 89 -6.06 5.54 20.86
N THR A 90 -5.32 5.99 21.85
CA THR A 90 -3.86 5.81 21.90
C THR A 90 -3.41 4.37 21.68
N PRO A 91 -4.05 3.34 22.28
CA PRO A 91 -3.68 1.94 22.04
C PRO A 91 -3.85 1.51 20.57
N PHE A 92 -4.93 1.93 19.91
CA PHE A 92 -5.15 1.66 18.47
C PHE A 92 -4.10 2.34 17.60
N LYS A 93 -3.81 3.62 17.87
CA LYS A 93 -2.77 4.39 17.16
C LYS A 93 -1.40 3.75 17.32
N THR A 94 -1.07 3.24 18.52
CA THR A 94 0.19 2.54 18.79
C THR A 94 0.33 1.29 17.92
N VAL A 95 -0.70 0.43 17.90
CA VAL A 95 -0.70 -0.79 17.08
C VAL A 95 -0.63 -0.45 15.60
N TYR A 96 -1.45 0.50 15.14
CA TYR A 96 -1.48 0.95 13.75
C TYR A 96 -0.11 1.43 13.26
N ASN A 97 0.51 2.34 14.02
CA ASN A 97 1.81 2.91 13.66
C ASN A 97 2.91 1.85 13.62
N ALA A 98 2.92 0.92 14.59
CA ALA A 98 3.87 -0.18 14.61
C ALA A 98 3.67 -1.16 13.43
N HIS A 99 2.42 -1.46 13.09
CA HIS A 99 2.09 -2.31 11.95
C HIS A 99 2.53 -1.68 10.64
N LEU A 100 2.15 -0.42 10.40
CA LEU A 100 2.43 0.25 9.13
C LEU A 100 3.88 0.69 8.95
N ALA A 101 4.66 0.80 10.02
CA ALA A 101 6.10 1.10 9.91
C ALA A 101 6.88 0.05 9.08
N GLN A 102 6.31 -1.15 8.90
CA GLN A 102 6.90 -2.24 8.13
C GLN A 102 6.63 -2.12 6.62
N TYR A 103 5.66 -1.31 6.22
CA TYR A 103 5.17 -1.22 4.84
C TYR A 103 5.47 0.13 4.19
N ASN A 104 5.70 0.10 2.90
CA ASN A 104 5.78 1.33 2.11
C ASN A 104 4.37 1.79 1.69
N LEU A 105 4.25 3.08 1.37
CA LEU A 105 3.01 3.78 0.99
C LEU A 105 1.96 3.85 2.12
N SER A 106 2.31 3.47 3.33
CA SER A 106 1.43 3.61 4.49
C SER A 106 1.18 5.10 4.82
N ILE A 107 -0.01 5.42 5.29
CA ILE A 107 -0.42 6.78 5.62
C ILE A 107 -0.39 6.98 7.14
N GLN A 108 0.25 8.05 7.58
CA GLN A 108 0.13 8.50 8.96
C GLN A 108 -1.25 9.13 9.16
N ARG A 109 -2.07 8.48 9.99
CA ARG A 109 -3.42 8.97 10.30
C ARG A 109 -3.40 10.14 11.24
N GLU A 110 -4.20 11.14 10.93
CA GLU A 110 -4.61 12.22 11.83
C GLU A 110 -5.88 11.85 12.59
N ASP A 111 -6.24 12.62 13.60
CA ASP A 111 -7.39 12.32 14.48
C ASP A 111 -8.71 12.20 13.72
N HIS A 112 -8.92 13.00 12.69
CA HIS A 112 -10.14 12.94 11.89
C HIS A 112 -10.33 11.60 11.14
N HIS A 113 -9.25 10.91 10.76
CA HIS A 113 -9.33 9.57 10.15
C HIS A 113 -9.83 8.53 11.16
N TRP A 114 -9.36 8.63 12.40
CA TRP A 114 -9.80 7.76 13.50
C TRP A 114 -11.26 8.03 13.88
N GLU A 115 -11.66 9.30 13.92
CA GLU A 115 -13.03 9.72 14.15
C GLU A 115 -13.97 9.17 13.06
N ALA A 116 -13.57 9.26 11.79
CA ALA A 116 -14.34 8.71 10.67
C ALA A 116 -14.51 7.19 10.77
N LEU A 117 -13.48 6.46 11.25
CA LEU A 117 -13.50 5.00 11.36
C LEU A 117 -14.26 4.53 12.61
N LEU A 118 -13.99 5.12 13.78
CA LEU A 118 -14.40 4.59 15.10
C LEU A 118 -15.30 5.55 15.89
N GLY A 119 -15.51 6.79 15.43
CA GLY A 119 -16.27 7.82 16.17
C GLY A 119 -17.78 7.62 16.21
N LYS A 120 -18.32 6.63 15.49
CA LYS A 120 -19.76 6.38 15.39
C LYS A 120 -20.18 5.20 16.29
N ASP A 121 -21.47 5.21 16.69
CA ASP A 121 -22.07 4.14 17.47
C ASP A 121 -21.90 2.77 16.78
N PRO A 122 -21.18 1.82 17.38
CA PRO A 122 -20.85 0.54 16.74
C PRO A 122 -22.09 -0.32 16.47
N TYR A 123 -23.13 -0.20 17.30
CA TYR A 123 -24.35 -1.00 17.12
C TYR A 123 -25.22 -0.46 15.97
N LYS A 124 -25.28 0.87 15.81
CA LYS A 124 -25.98 1.47 14.67
C LYS A 124 -25.28 1.26 13.34
N GLN A 125 -23.93 1.32 13.36
CA GLN A 125 -23.13 1.10 12.16
C GLN A 125 -22.85 -0.38 11.90
N ARG A 126 -23.10 -1.27 12.88
CA ARG A 126 -22.73 -2.70 12.84
C ARG A 126 -21.24 -2.89 12.54
N LEU A 127 -20.41 -2.01 13.10
CA LEU A 127 -18.97 -1.95 12.95
C LEU A 127 -18.33 -2.02 14.33
N TYR A 128 -17.67 -3.12 14.64
CA TYR A 128 -17.13 -3.43 15.96
C TYR A 128 -15.63 -3.44 15.93
N ALA A 129 -14.97 -2.64 16.76
CA ALA A 129 -13.53 -2.61 16.92
C ALA A 129 -13.12 -3.28 18.22
N TYR A 130 -12.22 -4.25 18.13
CA TYR A 130 -11.68 -4.97 19.28
C TYR A 130 -10.19 -4.72 19.37
N LEU A 131 -9.74 -4.28 20.56
CA LEU A 131 -8.35 -4.18 20.93
C LEU A 131 -7.94 -5.44 21.69
N LEU A 132 -6.79 -5.99 21.36
CA LEU A 132 -6.17 -7.14 22.03
C LEU A 132 -4.89 -6.70 22.73
N GLU A 133 -4.79 -6.98 24.01
CA GLU A 133 -3.68 -6.57 24.88
C GLU A 133 -3.10 -7.78 25.59
N ASP A 134 -1.78 -7.86 25.68
CA ASP A 134 -1.07 -8.84 26.50
C ASP A 134 -0.30 -8.17 27.65
N GLY A 135 0.52 -8.93 28.35
CA GLY A 135 1.33 -8.41 29.46
C GLY A 135 2.33 -7.30 29.06
N SER A 136 2.57 -7.11 27.77
CA SER A 136 3.46 -6.06 27.24
C SER A 136 2.70 -4.82 26.72
N GLY A 137 1.36 -4.86 26.71
CA GLY A 137 0.48 -3.78 26.26
C GLY A 137 -0.30 -4.10 24.98
N PRO A 138 -0.67 -3.07 24.19
CA PRO A 138 -1.45 -3.23 22.97
C PRO A 138 -0.70 -4.07 21.94
N LEU A 139 -1.32 -5.18 21.49
CA LEU A 139 -0.71 -6.17 20.59
C LEU A 139 -1.32 -6.16 19.20
N ALA A 140 -2.64 -6.07 19.12
CA ALA A 140 -3.37 -6.10 17.86
C ALA A 140 -4.73 -5.43 18.00
N TYR A 141 -5.33 -5.09 16.88
CA TYR A 141 -6.76 -4.77 16.84
C TYR A 141 -7.40 -5.31 15.54
N VAL A 142 -8.70 -5.45 15.59
CA VAL A 142 -9.53 -5.80 14.44
C VAL A 142 -10.80 -4.96 14.42
N VAL A 143 -11.15 -4.46 13.22
CA VAL A 143 -12.42 -3.77 12.95
C VAL A 143 -13.27 -4.68 12.10
N LEU A 144 -14.40 -5.12 12.64
CA LEU A 144 -15.27 -6.12 12.06
C LEU A 144 -16.64 -5.52 11.72
N ALA A 145 -17.09 -5.67 10.48
CA ALA A 145 -18.44 -5.39 10.04
C ALA A 145 -19.22 -6.68 9.81
N ALA A 146 -20.45 -6.73 10.28
CA ALA A 146 -21.35 -7.86 10.02
C ALA A 146 -22.10 -7.62 8.70
N GLU A 147 -22.07 -8.63 7.82
CA GLU A 147 -22.89 -8.68 6.60
C GLU A 147 -23.95 -9.77 6.76
N ASP A 148 -25.22 -9.38 6.59
CA ASP A 148 -26.31 -10.35 6.60
C ASP A 148 -26.30 -11.15 5.30
N THR A 149 -26.59 -12.44 5.44
CA THR A 149 -26.82 -13.34 4.32
C THR A 149 -28.30 -13.77 4.35
N ASP A 150 -28.76 -14.42 3.31
CA ASP A 150 -30.12 -15.02 3.28
C ASP A 150 -30.28 -16.19 4.25
N SER A 151 -29.19 -16.61 4.90
CA SER A 151 -29.15 -17.66 5.91
C SER A 151 -29.01 -17.09 7.33
N PHE A 152 -29.25 -17.93 8.34
CA PHE A 152 -29.01 -17.57 9.75
C PHE A 152 -27.53 -17.23 10.05
N SER A 153 -26.60 -17.69 9.20
CA SER A 153 -25.17 -17.42 9.36
C SER A 153 -24.79 -16.10 8.72
N LYS A 154 -23.94 -15.32 9.38
CA LYS A 154 -23.43 -14.05 8.89
C LYS A 154 -22.02 -14.21 8.33
N ILE A 155 -21.64 -13.30 7.45
CA ILE A 155 -20.26 -13.13 7.04
C ILE A 155 -19.66 -11.98 7.86
N GLY A 156 -18.53 -12.25 8.51
CA GLY A 156 -17.74 -11.24 9.20
C GLY A 156 -16.75 -10.60 8.24
N ASN A 157 -16.99 -9.35 7.85
CA ASN A 157 -16.05 -8.59 7.02
C ASN A 157 -15.07 -7.86 7.92
N VAL A 158 -13.82 -8.31 7.96
CA VAL A 158 -12.73 -7.60 8.61
C VAL A 158 -12.36 -6.40 7.75
N LYS A 159 -12.78 -5.21 8.19
CA LYS A 159 -12.52 -3.95 7.50
C LYS A 159 -11.08 -3.51 7.68
N GLU A 160 -10.52 -3.78 8.85
CA GLU A 160 -9.14 -3.48 9.16
C GLU A 160 -8.62 -4.43 10.23
N LEU A 161 -7.36 -4.78 10.10
CA LEU A 161 -6.63 -5.60 11.06
C LEU A 161 -5.19 -5.11 11.11
N ALA A 162 -4.68 -4.87 12.32
CA ALA A 162 -3.29 -4.51 12.55
C ALA A 162 -2.73 -5.26 13.75
N PHE A 163 -1.44 -5.53 13.71
CA PHE A 163 -0.72 -6.21 14.78
C PHE A 163 0.73 -5.73 14.86
N VAL A 164 1.26 -5.70 16.07
CA VAL A 164 2.63 -5.24 16.33
C VAL A 164 3.66 -6.30 15.94
N ARG A 165 3.30 -7.58 16.10
CA ARG A 165 4.14 -8.75 15.80
C ARG A 165 3.26 -9.95 15.43
N PRO A 166 3.81 -11.02 14.81
CA PRO A 166 3.03 -12.15 14.27
C PRO A 166 2.07 -12.80 15.27
N GLU A 167 2.42 -12.85 16.56
CA GLU A 167 1.54 -13.37 17.61
C GLU A 167 0.21 -12.61 17.69
N GLY A 168 0.22 -11.31 17.38
CA GLY A 168 -1.00 -10.50 17.32
C GLY A 168 -1.99 -11.00 16.28
N LEU A 169 -1.52 -11.43 15.12
CA LEU A 169 -2.38 -12.07 14.12
C LEU A 169 -3.00 -13.36 14.67
N TYR A 170 -2.22 -14.22 15.34
CA TYR A 170 -2.74 -15.47 15.92
C TYR A 170 -3.82 -15.19 16.97
N GLN A 171 -3.64 -14.15 17.78
CA GLN A 171 -4.64 -13.74 18.76
C GLN A 171 -5.92 -13.25 18.11
N VAL A 172 -5.82 -12.47 17.02
CA VAL A 172 -6.99 -12.03 16.26
C VAL A 172 -7.71 -13.21 15.61
N LEU A 173 -7.01 -14.16 14.98
CA LEU A 173 -7.63 -15.36 14.40
C LEU A 173 -8.33 -16.18 15.48
N GLY A 174 -7.75 -16.31 16.67
CA GLY A 174 -8.39 -16.94 17.82
C GLY A 174 -9.62 -16.18 18.35
N LEU A 175 -9.63 -14.85 18.27
CA LEU A 175 -10.81 -14.04 18.58
C LEU A 175 -11.92 -14.27 17.54
N LEU A 176 -11.57 -14.29 16.25
CA LEU A 176 -12.54 -14.57 15.19
C LEU A 176 -13.17 -15.96 15.38
N TYR A 177 -12.37 -16.96 15.76
CA TYR A 177 -12.92 -18.29 16.07
C TYR A 177 -13.92 -18.28 17.24
N ARG A 178 -13.72 -17.45 18.27
CA ARG A 178 -14.70 -17.31 19.38
C ARG A 178 -16.07 -16.79 18.92
N LEU A 179 -16.15 -16.18 17.74
CA LEU A 179 -17.38 -15.65 17.17
C LEU A 179 -18.12 -16.67 16.28
N ASN A 180 -17.75 -17.95 16.32
CA ASN A 180 -18.29 -19.03 15.48
C ASN A 180 -19.81 -19.22 15.59
N ALA A 181 -20.42 -18.88 16.71
CA ALA A 181 -21.88 -18.92 16.87
C ALA A 181 -22.59 -17.82 16.05
N GLN A 182 -21.89 -16.79 15.61
CA GLN A 182 -22.45 -15.62 14.91
C GLN A 182 -22.05 -15.60 13.44
N TYR A 183 -20.86 -16.08 13.11
CA TYR A 183 -20.27 -16.00 11.77
C TYR A 183 -19.84 -17.39 11.30
N ALA A 184 -20.27 -17.78 10.10
CA ALA A 184 -19.81 -19.00 9.45
C ALA A 184 -18.49 -18.78 8.67
N THR A 185 -18.28 -17.55 8.23
CA THR A 185 -17.14 -17.21 7.36
C THR A 185 -16.63 -15.82 7.70
N PHE A 186 -15.34 -15.65 7.63
CA PHE A 186 -14.70 -14.32 7.68
C PHE A 186 -14.08 -13.96 6.35
N ARG A 187 -14.20 -12.69 5.98
CA ARG A 187 -13.55 -12.08 4.82
C ARG A 187 -12.55 -11.05 5.33
N LEU A 188 -11.28 -11.16 4.93
CA LEU A 188 -10.23 -10.22 5.34
C LEU A 188 -9.19 -10.03 4.25
N VAL A 189 -8.53 -8.86 4.26
CA VAL A 189 -7.45 -8.52 3.35
C VAL A 189 -6.17 -8.40 4.15
N LEU A 190 -5.12 -9.09 3.70
CA LEU A 190 -3.79 -9.03 4.29
C LEU A 190 -2.76 -8.58 3.26
N PRO A 191 -1.66 -7.95 3.70
CA PRO A 191 -0.50 -7.73 2.85
C PRO A 191 0.00 -9.05 2.25
N SER A 192 0.55 -9.00 1.04
CA SER A 192 0.96 -10.20 0.28
C SER A 192 2.10 -11.01 0.93
N ASP A 193 2.82 -10.42 1.89
CA ASP A 193 3.88 -11.08 2.66
C ASP A 193 3.38 -11.81 3.92
N VAL A 194 2.08 -11.75 4.21
CA VAL A 194 1.44 -12.52 5.29
C VAL A 194 0.84 -13.80 4.72
N PRO A 195 1.51 -14.96 4.82
CA PRO A 195 1.10 -16.19 4.15
C PRO A 195 0.07 -16.96 4.99
N LEU A 196 -1.15 -16.43 5.13
CA LEU A 196 -2.20 -17.01 5.98
C LEU A 196 -2.45 -18.49 5.69
N TYR A 197 -2.40 -18.89 4.42
CA TYR A 197 -2.59 -20.30 4.01
C TYR A 197 -1.61 -21.27 4.67
N SER A 198 -0.41 -20.80 5.04
CA SER A 198 0.60 -21.65 5.70
C SER A 198 0.42 -21.73 7.22
N LEU A 199 -0.47 -20.93 7.78
CA LEU A 199 -0.74 -20.89 9.23
C LEU A 199 -1.91 -21.80 9.63
N LEU A 200 -2.74 -22.18 8.67
CA LEU A 200 -3.90 -23.06 8.89
C LEU A 200 -3.47 -24.53 8.88
N ASN A 201 -4.09 -25.35 9.74
CA ASN A 201 -3.87 -26.80 9.73
C ASN A 201 -4.42 -27.44 8.44
N GLU A 202 -5.49 -26.87 7.91
CA GLU A 202 -6.13 -27.28 6.66
C GLU A 202 -6.45 -26.03 5.85
N SER A 203 -5.97 -25.97 4.63
CA SER A 203 -6.12 -24.80 3.76
C SER A 203 -6.98 -25.06 2.50
N TYR A 204 -7.49 -26.27 2.30
CA TYR A 204 -8.31 -26.59 1.11
C TYR A 204 -9.60 -25.80 1.04
N ASP A 205 -10.20 -25.47 2.19
CA ASP A 205 -11.44 -24.69 2.26
C ASP A 205 -11.19 -23.18 2.23
N LEU A 206 -9.91 -22.76 2.23
CA LEU A 206 -9.52 -21.36 2.16
C LEU A 206 -9.66 -20.86 0.73
N SER A 207 -10.55 -19.90 0.50
CA SER A 207 -10.59 -19.16 -0.76
C SER A 207 -9.68 -17.92 -0.65
N SER A 208 -8.81 -17.73 -1.64
CA SER A 208 -7.94 -16.57 -1.70
C SER A 208 -7.88 -15.99 -3.10
N ASN A 209 -7.94 -14.66 -3.19
CA ASN A 209 -7.82 -13.92 -4.43
C ASN A 209 -6.81 -12.80 -4.27
N PHE A 210 -6.02 -12.57 -5.30
CA PHE A 210 -5.24 -11.34 -5.35
C PHE A 210 -6.20 -10.15 -5.44
N TYR A 211 -5.97 -9.20 -4.55
CA TYR A 211 -6.76 -7.98 -4.49
C TYR A 211 -5.86 -6.80 -4.83
N GLU A 212 -6.06 -6.28 -6.01
CA GLU A 212 -5.32 -5.13 -6.54
C GLU A 212 -6.05 -3.87 -6.10
N GLN A 213 -5.35 -2.97 -5.46
CA GLN A 213 -5.96 -1.78 -4.91
C GLN A 213 -5.41 -0.51 -5.57
N PRO A 214 -4.43 0.18 -4.98
CA PRO A 214 -4.01 1.47 -5.48
C PRO A 214 -3.06 1.37 -6.66
N MET A 215 -3.13 2.37 -7.50
CA MET A 215 -2.05 2.75 -8.39
C MET A 215 -1.33 3.96 -7.80
N ALA A 216 -0.04 4.06 -8.04
CA ALA A 216 0.76 5.22 -7.67
C ALA A 216 1.56 5.76 -8.86
N ARG A 217 2.00 6.99 -8.70
CA ARG A 217 2.89 7.66 -9.62
C ARG A 217 3.90 8.50 -8.85
N VAL A 218 5.18 8.41 -9.23
CA VAL A 218 6.16 9.42 -8.82
C VAL A 218 5.88 10.72 -9.60
N ILE A 219 5.79 11.83 -8.86
CA ILE A 219 5.55 13.16 -9.43
C ILE A 219 6.89 13.85 -9.64
N HIS A 220 7.75 13.89 -8.64
CA HIS A 220 9.03 14.55 -8.69
C HIS A 220 10.16 13.53 -8.55
N VAL A 221 10.72 13.09 -9.70
CA VAL A 221 11.72 12.02 -9.76
C VAL A 221 12.97 12.36 -8.95
N GLU A 222 13.53 13.55 -9.10
CA GLU A 222 14.74 13.96 -8.41
C GLU A 222 14.57 13.87 -6.88
N LYS A 223 13.51 14.45 -6.33
CA LYS A 223 13.21 14.40 -4.90
C LYS A 223 12.96 12.99 -4.37
N ALA A 224 12.36 12.12 -5.21
CA ALA A 224 12.17 10.72 -4.85
C ALA A 224 13.51 9.98 -4.78
N LEU A 225 14.42 10.24 -5.71
CA LEU A 225 15.74 9.62 -5.77
C LEU A 225 16.67 10.07 -4.62
N GLU A 226 16.53 11.28 -4.10
CA GLU A 226 17.25 11.73 -2.89
C GLU A 226 17.04 10.79 -1.67
N LYS A 227 15.93 10.05 -1.65
CA LYS A 227 15.59 9.07 -0.60
C LYS A 227 16.04 7.64 -0.91
N LYS A 228 16.74 7.44 -2.04
CA LYS A 228 17.23 6.14 -2.52
C LYS A 228 18.75 6.11 -2.59
N ALA A 229 19.34 6.24 -1.41
CA ALA A 229 20.80 6.20 -1.25
C ALA A 229 21.38 4.87 -1.75
N PRO A 230 22.34 4.87 -2.70
CA PRO A 230 23.18 3.71 -2.93
C PRO A 230 24.12 3.49 -1.72
N GLN A 231 24.82 2.36 -1.70
CA GLN A 231 25.85 2.12 -0.70
C GLN A 231 26.89 3.25 -0.74
N GLU A 232 27.44 3.61 0.44
CA GLU A 232 28.45 4.68 0.54
C GLU A 232 29.64 4.42 -0.41
N GLY A 233 30.12 5.48 -1.04
CA GLY A 233 31.20 5.41 -2.03
C GLY A 233 30.78 4.92 -3.42
N THR A 234 29.50 4.64 -3.64
CA THR A 234 28.98 4.17 -4.93
C THR A 234 28.02 5.17 -5.57
N SER A 235 27.79 4.99 -6.88
CA SER A 235 26.82 5.77 -7.64
C SER A 235 26.16 4.90 -8.72
N TYR A 236 25.01 5.33 -9.20
CA TYR A 236 24.33 4.76 -10.36
C TYR A 236 23.64 5.84 -11.18
N THR A 237 23.29 5.51 -12.42
CA THR A 237 22.53 6.39 -13.31
C THR A 237 21.20 5.74 -13.71
N LEU A 238 20.14 6.57 -13.75
CA LEU A 238 18.81 6.17 -14.21
C LEU A 238 18.37 7.02 -15.39
N GLY A 239 18.06 6.38 -16.51
CA GLY A 239 17.38 7.01 -17.63
C GLY A 239 15.87 6.87 -17.48
N VAL A 240 15.19 7.98 -17.31
CA VAL A 240 13.74 8.01 -17.06
C VAL A 240 13.00 8.60 -18.23
N LYS A 241 11.94 7.93 -18.67
CA LYS A 241 10.98 8.42 -19.65
C LYS A 241 9.62 8.65 -19.01
N ASP A 242 9.07 9.84 -19.17
CA ASP A 242 7.75 10.25 -18.72
C ASP A 242 7.01 11.00 -19.83
N ASP A 243 6.01 10.36 -20.44
CA ASP A 243 5.25 10.93 -21.55
C ASP A 243 4.24 11.99 -21.09
N PHE A 244 4.01 12.15 -19.78
CA PHE A 244 3.00 13.04 -19.25
C PHE A 244 3.55 14.23 -18.45
N LEU A 245 4.68 14.07 -17.77
CA LEU A 245 5.43 15.13 -17.09
C LEU A 245 6.85 15.20 -17.68
N PRO A 246 7.07 16.01 -18.72
CA PRO A 246 8.36 16.07 -19.40
C PRO A 246 9.55 16.45 -18.51
N GLU A 247 9.30 17.12 -17.40
CA GLU A 247 10.30 17.51 -16.40
C GLU A 247 11.03 16.31 -15.81
N ASN A 248 10.36 15.16 -15.75
CA ASN A 248 10.94 13.90 -15.28
C ASN A 248 11.85 13.20 -16.31
N ASN A 249 11.81 13.62 -17.58
CA ASN A 249 12.65 12.99 -18.61
C ASN A 249 14.11 13.34 -18.44
N GLY A 250 14.98 12.36 -18.63
CA GLY A 250 16.43 12.52 -18.66
C GLY A 250 17.17 11.45 -17.88
N VAL A 251 18.48 11.65 -17.76
CA VAL A 251 19.37 10.79 -17.00
C VAL A 251 19.68 11.44 -15.67
N PHE A 252 19.46 10.68 -14.58
CA PHE A 252 19.74 11.12 -13.22
C PHE A 252 20.88 10.30 -12.65
N GLN A 253 21.97 10.97 -12.25
CA GLN A 253 23.02 10.36 -11.45
C GLN A 253 22.69 10.48 -9.99
N VAL A 254 22.69 9.37 -9.28
CA VAL A 254 22.54 9.30 -7.82
C VAL A 254 23.85 8.81 -7.23
N ALA A 255 24.44 9.58 -6.35
CA ALA A 255 25.70 9.23 -5.69
C ALA A 255 25.58 9.41 -4.17
N ASN A 256 26.25 8.54 -3.41
CA ASN A 256 26.39 8.67 -1.97
C ASN A 256 27.87 8.86 -1.63
N ARG A 257 28.22 10.06 -1.20
CA ARG A 257 29.58 10.41 -0.78
C ARG A 257 29.56 10.82 0.69
N GLN A 258 30.27 10.07 1.51
CA GLN A 258 30.37 10.32 2.96
C GLN A 258 28.99 10.47 3.65
N GLY A 259 28.05 9.59 3.28
CA GLY A 259 26.70 9.60 3.81
C GLY A 259 25.76 10.68 3.22
N THR A 260 26.29 11.55 2.35
CA THR A 260 25.48 12.58 1.66
C THR A 260 25.04 12.08 0.29
N VAL A 261 23.72 12.01 0.09
CA VAL A 261 23.11 11.63 -1.19
C VAL A 261 22.97 12.88 -2.06
N SER A 262 23.51 12.80 -3.27
CA SER A 262 23.31 13.82 -4.31
C SER A 262 22.62 13.22 -5.51
N VAL A 263 21.68 13.98 -6.09
CA VAL A 263 21.02 13.65 -7.35
C VAL A 263 21.35 14.77 -8.34
N THR A 264 21.85 14.40 -9.52
CA THR A 264 22.22 15.37 -10.57
C THR A 264 21.62 14.91 -11.88
N LYS A 265 20.89 15.79 -12.55
CA LYS A 265 20.40 15.53 -13.91
C LYS A 265 21.53 15.76 -14.91
N LEU A 266 21.78 14.79 -15.80
CA LEU A 266 22.83 14.81 -16.79
C LEU A 266 22.23 15.18 -18.16
N PRO A 267 22.38 16.43 -18.65
CA PRO A 267 21.67 16.91 -19.84
C PRO A 267 22.16 16.29 -21.14
N ASP A 268 23.42 15.85 -21.18
CA ASP A 268 24.10 15.39 -22.40
C ASP A 268 23.97 13.87 -22.61
N LEU A 269 23.25 13.15 -21.73
CA LEU A 269 23.05 11.71 -21.84
C LEU A 269 21.61 11.36 -22.24
N GLU A 270 21.50 10.44 -23.19
CA GLU A 270 20.23 9.82 -23.54
C GLU A 270 19.84 8.72 -22.54
N ALA A 271 18.54 8.52 -22.32
CA ALA A 271 18.05 7.58 -21.30
C ALA A 271 18.62 6.16 -21.44
N PHE A 272 18.83 5.67 -22.66
CA PHE A 272 19.38 4.35 -22.93
C PHE A 272 20.89 4.21 -22.60
N GLN A 273 21.59 5.30 -22.35
CA GLN A 273 23.00 5.31 -21.96
C GLN A 273 23.20 5.17 -20.43
N ALA A 274 22.12 5.21 -19.69
CA ALA A 274 22.16 5.04 -18.25
C ALA A 274 22.42 3.58 -17.84
N ASP A 275 22.82 3.36 -16.57
CA ASP A 275 22.96 2.02 -16.00
C ASP A 275 21.64 1.24 -16.06
N LEU A 276 20.52 1.92 -15.79
CA LEU A 276 19.17 1.38 -15.90
C LEU A 276 18.27 2.39 -16.60
N ALA A 277 17.69 2.01 -17.74
CA ALA A 277 16.70 2.78 -18.47
C ALA A 277 15.30 2.20 -18.28
N LEU A 278 14.30 3.07 -18.05
CA LEU A 278 12.93 2.65 -17.76
C LEU A 278 11.94 3.82 -17.90
N ASP A 279 10.65 3.51 -17.91
CA ASP A 279 9.59 4.52 -17.81
C ASP A 279 9.26 4.90 -16.36
N VAL A 280 8.50 5.98 -16.20
CA VAL A 280 8.09 6.52 -14.90
C VAL A 280 7.22 5.53 -14.11
N GLN A 281 6.47 4.67 -14.80
CA GLN A 281 5.62 3.64 -14.19
C GLN A 281 6.48 2.61 -13.47
N VAL A 282 7.47 2.05 -14.16
CA VAL A 282 8.40 1.08 -13.56
C VAL A 282 9.26 1.73 -12.49
N LEU A 283 9.70 2.98 -12.71
CA LEU A 283 10.42 3.73 -11.67
C LEU A 283 9.59 3.85 -10.39
N THR A 284 8.29 4.18 -10.52
CA THR A 284 7.39 4.25 -9.36
C THR A 284 7.36 2.92 -8.59
N GLN A 285 7.25 1.79 -9.29
CA GLN A 285 7.23 0.47 -8.69
C GLN A 285 8.54 0.14 -7.96
N LEU A 286 9.70 0.50 -8.53
CA LEU A 286 11.00 0.34 -7.87
C LEU A 286 11.17 1.26 -6.66
N LEU A 287 10.78 2.52 -6.77
CA LEU A 287 10.86 3.50 -5.69
C LEU A 287 10.04 3.07 -4.47
N LEU A 288 8.86 2.51 -4.70
CA LEU A 288 8.00 1.99 -3.64
C LEU A 288 8.44 0.60 -3.14
N GLY A 289 9.34 -0.08 -3.85
CA GLY A 289 9.77 -1.45 -3.53
C GLY A 289 8.77 -2.53 -3.95
N PHE A 290 7.76 -2.18 -4.74
CA PHE A 290 6.78 -3.14 -5.26
C PHE A 290 7.43 -4.17 -6.17
N LEU A 291 8.37 -3.75 -7.02
CA LEU A 291 9.24 -4.61 -7.80
C LEU A 291 10.69 -4.52 -7.30
N SER A 292 11.41 -5.63 -7.37
CA SER A 292 12.87 -5.63 -7.40
C SER A 292 13.38 -5.24 -8.79
N VAL A 293 14.67 -4.91 -8.91
CA VAL A 293 15.31 -4.65 -10.21
C VAL A 293 15.15 -5.85 -11.14
N ASP A 294 15.33 -7.08 -10.64
CA ASP A 294 15.22 -8.30 -11.44
C ASP A 294 13.79 -8.53 -11.95
N GLU A 295 12.77 -8.21 -11.15
CA GLU A 295 11.38 -8.27 -11.59
C GLU A 295 11.05 -7.17 -12.60
N ALA A 296 11.66 -5.99 -12.47
CA ALA A 296 11.47 -4.89 -13.43
C ALA A 296 11.99 -5.25 -14.82
N LEU A 297 13.00 -6.11 -14.94
CA LEU A 297 13.54 -6.56 -16.25
C LEU A 297 12.53 -7.37 -17.07
N TYR A 298 11.45 -7.88 -16.48
CA TYR A 298 10.34 -8.49 -17.25
C TYR A 298 9.41 -7.46 -17.88
N LYS A 299 9.57 -6.16 -17.55
CA LYS A 299 8.76 -5.09 -18.15
C LYS A 299 9.35 -4.67 -19.50
N PRO A 300 8.52 -4.48 -20.54
CA PRO A 300 8.98 -3.97 -21.83
C PRO A 300 9.65 -2.60 -21.67
N GLY A 301 10.75 -2.39 -22.39
CA GLY A 301 11.48 -1.12 -22.40
C GLY A 301 12.43 -0.90 -21.21
N VAL A 302 12.52 -1.82 -20.27
CA VAL A 302 13.50 -1.77 -19.18
C VAL A 302 14.81 -2.39 -19.65
N VAL A 303 15.91 -1.63 -19.54
CA VAL A 303 17.24 -2.05 -19.98
C VAL A 303 18.24 -1.81 -18.84
N LEU A 304 18.87 -2.89 -18.36
CA LEU A 304 19.96 -2.83 -17.40
C LEU A 304 21.29 -3.00 -18.17
N SER A 305 22.08 -1.94 -18.27
CA SER A 305 23.34 -1.90 -18.99
C SER A 305 24.55 -2.17 -18.08
N SER A 306 24.52 -1.64 -16.85
CA SER A 306 25.63 -1.76 -15.90
C SER A 306 25.16 -1.57 -14.45
N ASN A 307 26.09 -1.59 -13.48
CA ASN A 307 25.86 -1.31 -12.06
C ASN A 307 24.74 -2.14 -11.38
N GLY A 308 24.42 -3.32 -11.90
CA GLY A 308 23.31 -4.14 -11.42
C GLY A 308 23.34 -4.46 -9.93
N LYS A 309 24.53 -4.67 -9.33
CA LYS A 309 24.68 -4.91 -7.89
C LYS A 309 24.27 -3.68 -7.07
N THR A 310 24.75 -2.50 -7.45
CA THR A 310 24.45 -1.24 -6.79
C THR A 310 22.96 -0.91 -6.88
N LEU A 311 22.36 -1.09 -8.06
CA LEU A 311 20.94 -0.86 -8.30
C LEU A 311 20.04 -1.79 -7.45
N ARG A 312 20.35 -3.09 -7.39
CA ARG A 312 19.61 -4.04 -6.54
C ARG A 312 19.66 -3.66 -5.05
N SER A 313 20.80 -3.13 -4.61
CA SER A 313 20.96 -2.64 -3.24
C SER A 313 20.18 -1.36 -2.99
N ALA A 314 20.13 -0.45 -3.95
CA ALA A 314 19.42 0.83 -3.85
C ALA A 314 17.89 0.67 -3.93
N PHE A 315 17.41 -0.33 -4.66
CA PHE A 315 15.99 -0.62 -4.86
C PHE A 315 15.60 -2.00 -4.31
N PRO A 316 15.67 -2.21 -2.99
CA PRO A 316 15.24 -3.47 -2.39
C PRO A 316 13.72 -3.63 -2.51
N LYS A 317 13.29 -4.87 -2.75
CA LYS A 317 11.86 -5.21 -2.68
C LYS A 317 11.32 -5.00 -1.27
N ARG A 318 10.13 -4.42 -1.16
CA ARG A 318 9.42 -4.19 0.10
C ARG A 318 7.93 -4.33 -0.13
N THR A 319 7.21 -4.81 0.87
CA THR A 319 5.76 -4.85 0.79
C THR A 319 5.20 -3.43 0.82
N VAL A 320 4.28 -3.18 -0.10
CA VAL A 320 3.50 -1.93 -0.18
C VAL A 320 2.12 -2.23 0.36
N PHE A 321 1.67 -1.43 1.34
CA PHE A 321 0.36 -1.63 1.94
C PHE A 321 -0.28 -0.30 2.33
N LEU A 322 -1.18 0.17 1.48
CA LEU A 322 -2.04 1.33 1.69
C LEU A 322 -3.41 0.83 2.12
N THR A 323 -3.88 1.28 3.26
CA THR A 323 -5.19 0.89 3.84
C THR A 323 -6.24 1.97 3.68
N GLU A 324 -5.83 3.22 3.40
CA GLU A 324 -6.74 4.34 3.27
C GLU A 324 -7.39 4.40 1.89
N HIS A 325 -8.70 4.55 1.88
CA HIS A 325 -9.49 4.89 0.69
C HIS A 325 -9.82 6.39 0.69
N PHE A 326 -9.59 7.06 -0.41
CA PHE A 326 -9.83 8.50 -0.59
C PHE A 326 -10.49 8.82 -1.94
#